data_6ffd67d309df031ccf3c183956e96597
#
_entry.id   6ffd67d309df031ccf3c183956e96597
#
_cell.length_a   1.000
_cell.length_b   1.000
_cell.length_c   1.000
_cell.angle_alpha   90.00
_cell.angle_beta   90.00
_cell.angle_gamma   90.00
#
_symmetry.space_group_name_H-M   'P 1'
#
loop_
_entity.id
_entity.type
_entity.pdbx_description
1 polymer ?
#
loop_
_entity_poly.entity_id
_entity_poly.type
_entity_poly.pdbx_seq_one_letter_code
_entity_poly.pdbx_strand_id
1 'polypeptide(L)'
;MEAKIKHQYGHFYEVAAGGETVMAALPIKRNKLIGDIMRKRYSVNDEIALLANGSDTDKHAQELEEYQTFRASVKSGIASIQAEIDALNEAFAKENAEHEKAMSNNLNTEE
;
A
#
# COMPACT_ATOMS: atom_id res chain seq x y z
N MET A 1 4.07 16.53 1.21
CA MET A 1 2.84 16.06 1.86
C MET A 1 3.16 14.87 2.76
N GLU A 2 2.60 14.87 3.95
CA GLU A 2 2.81 13.78 4.87
C GLU A 2 1.90 12.62 4.50
N ALA A 3 2.43 11.40 4.60
CA ALA A 3 1.62 10.19 4.47
C ALA A 3 0.77 10.02 5.72
N LYS A 4 -0.42 9.48 5.54
CA LYS A 4 -1.38 9.25 6.64
C LYS A 4 -2.09 7.92 6.43
N ILE A 5 -2.46 7.29 7.53
CA ILE A 5 -3.32 6.11 7.53
C ILE A 5 -4.46 6.35 8.51
N LYS A 6 -5.70 6.12 8.06
CA LYS A 6 -6.90 6.41 8.83
C LYS A 6 -7.91 5.28 8.68
N HIS A 7 -8.44 4.81 9.81
CA HIS A 7 -9.49 3.82 9.83
C HIS A 7 -10.77 4.36 9.16
N GLN A 8 -11.40 3.56 8.33
CA GLN A 8 -12.66 3.89 7.68
C GLN A 8 -13.81 3.05 8.25
N TYR A 9 -13.77 1.75 8.01
CA TYR A 9 -14.75 0.81 8.54
C TYR A 9 -14.17 -0.61 8.51
N GLY A 10 -14.58 -1.46 9.45
CA GLY A 10 -14.12 -2.85 9.52
C GLY A 10 -12.60 -2.95 9.50
N HIS A 11 -12.05 -3.68 8.55
CA HIS A 11 -10.61 -3.83 8.34
C HIS A 11 -10.07 -2.95 7.21
N PHE A 12 -10.84 -1.93 6.80
CA PHE A 12 -10.46 -1.02 5.71
C PHE A 12 -9.92 0.29 6.26
N TYR A 13 -8.82 0.71 5.67
CA TYR A 13 -8.11 1.94 6.02
C TYR A 13 -7.89 2.78 4.78
N GLU A 14 -7.96 4.10 4.95
CA GLU A 14 -7.59 5.06 3.93
C GLU A 14 -6.12 5.38 4.11
N VAL A 15 -5.32 5.22 3.05
CA VAL A 15 -3.89 5.50 3.07
C VAL A 15 -3.59 6.58 2.05
N ALA A 16 -2.92 7.64 2.50
CA ALA A 16 -2.49 8.74 1.65
C ALA A 16 -0.97 8.80 1.60
N ALA A 17 -0.41 8.90 0.42
CA ALA A 17 1.02 9.08 0.19
C ALA A 17 1.23 9.69 -1.20
N GLY A 18 2.25 10.53 -1.34
CA GLY A 18 2.56 11.15 -2.62
C GLY A 18 1.45 12.05 -3.17
N GLY A 19 0.53 12.50 -2.33
CA GLY A 19 -0.60 13.32 -2.77
C GLY A 19 -1.79 12.53 -3.30
N GLU A 20 -1.74 11.20 -3.26
CA GLU A 20 -2.83 10.32 -3.68
C GLU A 20 -3.37 9.52 -2.51
N THR A 21 -4.59 9.03 -2.61
CA THR A 21 -5.27 8.28 -1.56
C THR A 21 -5.85 6.99 -2.12
N VAL A 22 -5.68 5.89 -1.37
CA VAL A 22 -6.27 4.60 -1.73
C VAL A 22 -6.90 3.96 -0.49
N MET A 23 -7.81 3.01 -0.72
CA MET A 23 -8.34 2.15 0.33
C MET A 23 -7.50 0.88 0.41
N ALA A 24 -7.17 0.47 1.63
CA ALA A 24 -6.40 -0.74 1.87
C ALA A 24 -7.09 -1.58 2.94
N ALA A 25 -7.14 -2.90 2.71
CA ALA A 25 -7.70 -3.86 3.67
C ALA A 25 -6.57 -4.57 4.40
N LEU A 26 -6.77 -4.87 5.68
CA LEU A 26 -5.80 -5.65 6.45
C LEU A 26 -5.75 -7.11 5.96
N PRO A 27 -4.60 -7.77 5.91
CA PRO A 27 -3.29 -7.19 6.21
C PRO A 27 -2.80 -6.31 5.04
N ILE A 28 -2.22 -5.17 5.38
CA ILE A 28 -1.70 -4.22 4.38
C ILE A 28 -0.29 -4.65 3.97
N LYS A 29 -0.10 -4.93 2.69
CA LYS A 29 1.19 -5.30 2.14
C LYS A 29 1.82 -4.09 1.46
N ARG A 30 3.05 -3.78 1.84
CA ARG A 30 3.76 -2.60 1.35
C ARG A 30 3.80 -2.52 -0.18
N ASN A 31 4.19 -3.60 -0.84
CA ASN A 31 4.34 -3.59 -2.31
C ASN A 31 3.00 -3.41 -3.02
N LYS A 32 1.94 -4.03 -2.51
CA LYS A 32 0.60 -3.84 -3.05
C LYS A 32 0.14 -2.41 -2.86
N LEU A 33 0.36 -1.84 -1.67
CA LEU A 33 -0.02 -0.48 -1.36
C LEU A 33 0.69 0.53 -2.27
N ILE A 34 2.00 0.37 -2.47
CA ILE A 34 2.77 1.22 -3.39
C ILE A 34 2.19 1.11 -4.80
N GLY A 35 1.94 -0.11 -5.28
CA GLY A 35 1.35 -0.35 -6.60
C GLY A 35 0.00 0.32 -6.76
N ASP A 36 -0.89 0.17 -5.78
CA ASP A 36 -2.23 0.76 -5.82
C ASP A 36 -2.16 2.29 -5.90
N ILE A 37 -1.25 2.92 -5.15
CA ILE A 37 -1.06 4.37 -5.19
C ILE A 37 -0.48 4.80 -6.54
N MET A 38 0.51 4.05 -7.04
CA MET A 38 1.09 4.35 -8.36
C MET A 38 0.03 4.33 -9.46
N ARG A 39 -0.94 3.39 -9.38
CA ARG A 39 -2.03 3.27 -10.37
C ARG A 39 -2.97 4.47 -10.38
N LYS A 40 -2.92 5.34 -9.36
CA LYS A 40 -3.68 6.60 -9.37
C LYS A 40 -3.21 7.58 -10.44
N ARG A 41 -1.94 7.50 -10.82
CA ARG A 41 -1.34 8.40 -11.83
C ARG A 41 -0.81 7.69 -13.06
N TYR A 42 -0.36 6.46 -12.93
CA TYR A 42 0.33 5.72 -14.01
C TYR A 42 -0.25 4.33 -14.14
N SER A 43 -0.64 3.96 -15.35
CA SER A 43 -0.97 2.57 -15.65
C SER A 43 0.31 1.75 -15.78
N VAL A 44 0.20 0.42 -15.80
CA VAL A 44 1.36 -0.45 -16.05
C VAL A 44 1.96 -0.13 -17.42
N ASN A 45 1.13 0.10 -18.43
CA ASN A 45 1.60 0.47 -19.78
C ASN A 45 2.34 1.80 -19.78
N ASP A 46 1.87 2.79 -18.99
CA ASP A 46 2.57 4.07 -18.83
C ASP A 46 3.96 3.87 -18.26
N GLU A 47 4.10 3.03 -17.23
CA GLU A 47 5.41 2.74 -16.62
C GLU A 47 6.34 2.06 -17.62
N ILE A 48 5.84 1.08 -18.37
CA ILE A 48 6.63 0.39 -19.39
C ILE A 48 7.13 1.40 -20.43
N ALA A 49 6.26 2.29 -20.91
CA ALA A 49 6.63 3.31 -21.90
C ALA A 49 7.68 4.28 -21.36
N LEU A 50 7.51 4.75 -20.10
CA LEU A 50 8.46 5.65 -19.47
C LEU A 50 9.84 5.03 -19.35
N LEU A 51 9.92 3.77 -18.93
CA LEU A 51 11.18 3.06 -18.77
C LEU A 51 11.82 2.72 -20.12
N ALA A 52 11.01 2.36 -21.12
CA ALA A 52 11.49 2.06 -22.47
C ALA A 52 12.05 3.30 -23.17
N ASN A 53 11.36 4.45 -23.02
CA ASN A 53 11.82 5.70 -23.63
C ASN A 53 13.02 6.31 -22.92
N GLY A 54 13.11 6.11 -21.61
CA GLY A 54 14.22 6.60 -20.81
C GLY A 54 14.39 8.12 -20.94
N SER A 55 15.58 8.55 -21.30
CA SER A 55 15.91 9.96 -21.48
C SER A 55 16.42 10.28 -22.89
N ASP A 56 15.88 9.58 -23.89
CA ASP A 56 16.29 9.73 -25.30
C ASP A 56 15.96 11.12 -25.88
N THR A 57 14.95 11.79 -25.33
CA THR A 57 14.61 13.18 -25.64
C THR A 57 14.46 13.97 -24.36
N ASP A 58 14.50 15.31 -24.44
CA ASP A 58 14.29 16.18 -23.28
C ASP A 58 12.89 15.97 -22.67
N LYS A 59 11.91 15.77 -23.52
CA LYS A 59 10.52 15.50 -23.06
C LYS A 59 10.45 14.18 -22.28
N HIS A 60 11.03 13.11 -22.82
CA HIS A 60 11.05 11.80 -22.16
C HIS A 60 11.84 11.85 -20.86
N ALA A 61 12.97 12.57 -20.83
CA ALA A 61 13.75 12.74 -19.61
C ALA A 61 12.94 13.44 -18.51
N GLN A 62 12.17 14.47 -18.86
CA GLN A 62 11.31 15.19 -17.92
C GLN A 62 10.18 14.30 -17.40
N GLU A 63 9.52 13.56 -18.28
CA GLU A 63 8.45 12.64 -17.91
C GLU A 63 8.96 11.54 -16.96
N LEU A 64 10.13 11.00 -17.24
CA LEU A 64 10.75 9.99 -16.39
C LEU A 64 11.11 10.57 -15.02
N GLU A 65 11.66 11.79 -14.97
CA GLU A 65 11.99 12.46 -13.72
C GLU A 65 10.74 12.69 -12.85
N GLU A 66 9.65 13.15 -13.46
CA GLU A 66 8.38 13.35 -12.75
C GLU A 66 7.85 12.03 -12.17
N TYR A 67 7.93 10.96 -12.94
CA TYR A 67 7.53 9.63 -12.50
C TYR A 67 8.39 9.14 -11.33
N GLN A 68 9.70 9.26 -11.44
CA GLN A 68 10.63 8.83 -10.40
C GLN A 68 10.46 9.63 -9.11
N THR A 69 10.21 10.93 -9.23
CA THR A 69 9.94 11.81 -8.09
C THR A 69 8.66 11.41 -7.39
N PHE A 70 7.59 11.14 -8.13
CA PHE A 70 6.33 10.67 -7.56
C PHE A 70 6.54 9.32 -6.85
N ARG A 71 7.19 8.36 -7.51
CA ARG A 71 7.45 7.04 -6.94
C ARG A 71 8.26 7.12 -5.64
N ALA A 72 9.30 7.95 -5.63
CA ALA A 72 10.12 8.16 -4.43
C ALA A 72 9.30 8.77 -3.29
N SER A 73 8.44 9.74 -3.60
CA SER A 73 7.54 10.37 -2.64
C SER A 73 6.57 9.35 -2.02
N VAL A 74 5.99 8.48 -2.84
CA VAL A 74 5.10 7.41 -2.38
C VAL A 74 5.85 6.45 -1.45
N LYS A 75 7.01 5.96 -1.88
CA LYS A 75 7.80 5.01 -1.07
C LYS A 75 8.25 5.61 0.25
N SER A 76 8.71 6.85 0.23
CA SER A 76 9.13 7.58 1.43
C SER A 76 7.96 7.80 2.38
N GLY A 77 6.80 8.18 1.83
CA GLY A 77 5.58 8.38 2.62
C GLY A 77 5.15 7.10 3.31
N ILE A 78 5.11 5.99 2.60
CA ILE A 78 4.75 4.69 3.17
C ILE A 78 5.77 4.26 4.22
N ALA A 79 7.06 4.49 3.99
CA ALA A 79 8.10 4.20 4.98
C ALA A 79 7.85 4.96 6.29
N SER A 80 7.37 6.20 6.21
CA SER A 80 7.09 7.02 7.39
C SER A 80 5.93 6.49 8.25
N ILE A 81 5.01 5.72 7.66
CA ILE A 81 3.88 5.12 8.38
C ILE A 81 4.01 3.61 8.53
N GLN A 82 5.17 3.05 8.18
CA GLN A 82 5.38 1.59 8.20
C GLN A 82 5.16 0.99 9.60
N ALA A 83 5.59 1.67 10.65
CA ALA A 83 5.38 1.21 12.02
C ALA A 83 3.89 1.09 12.37
N GLU A 84 3.07 2.05 11.90
CA GLU A 84 1.62 2.01 12.10
C GLU A 84 1.00 0.85 11.33
N ILE A 85 1.42 0.64 10.10
CA ILE A 85 0.96 -0.49 9.26
C ILE A 85 1.32 -1.82 9.93
N ASP A 86 2.55 -1.96 10.41
CA ASP A 86 3.02 -3.18 11.08
C ASP A 86 2.19 -3.47 12.32
N ALA A 87 1.89 -2.44 13.12
CA ALA A 87 1.07 -2.59 14.33
C ALA A 87 -0.35 -3.04 14.00
N LEU A 88 -0.95 -2.49 12.95
CA LEU A 88 -2.28 -2.90 12.49
C LEU A 88 -2.30 -4.34 11.99
N ASN A 89 -1.29 -4.71 11.21
CA ASN A 89 -1.16 -6.08 10.69
C ASN A 89 -0.95 -7.09 11.81
N GLU A 90 -0.15 -6.74 12.82
CA GLU A 90 0.09 -7.58 13.99
C GLU A 90 -1.19 -7.79 14.80
N ALA A 91 -1.92 -6.72 15.07
CA ALA A 91 -3.21 -6.79 15.79
C ALA A 91 -4.21 -7.64 15.02
N PHE A 92 -4.27 -7.49 13.71
CA PHE A 92 -5.14 -8.28 12.84
C PHE A 92 -4.78 -9.77 12.87
N ALA A 93 -3.48 -10.08 12.82
CA ALA A 93 -3.01 -11.47 12.90
C ALA A 93 -3.37 -12.12 14.23
N LYS A 94 -3.24 -11.37 15.33
CA LYS A 94 -3.64 -11.86 16.66
C LYS A 94 -5.13 -12.13 16.76
N GLU A 95 -5.95 -11.21 16.24
CA GLU A 95 -7.40 -11.35 16.21
C GLU A 95 -7.81 -12.62 15.45
N ASN A 96 -7.21 -12.85 14.29
CA ASN A 96 -7.48 -14.05 13.50
C ASN A 96 -7.02 -15.33 14.19
N ALA A 97 -5.85 -15.31 14.83
CA ALA A 97 -5.33 -16.48 15.55
C ALA A 97 -6.23 -16.84 16.73
N GLU A 98 -6.72 -15.84 17.48
CA GLU A 98 -7.65 -16.05 18.58
C GLU A 98 -8.98 -16.60 18.10
N HIS A 99 -9.49 -16.08 16.99
CA HIS A 99 -10.74 -16.55 16.39
C HIS A 99 -10.62 -18.00 15.92
N GLU A 100 -9.55 -18.35 15.22
CA GLU A 100 -9.29 -19.70 14.76
C GLU A 100 -9.15 -20.68 15.93
N LYS A 101 -8.46 -20.26 16.98
CA LYS A 101 -8.28 -21.07 18.20
C LYS A 101 -9.63 -21.32 18.88
N ALA A 102 -10.47 -20.29 19.01
CA ALA A 102 -11.80 -20.42 19.60
C ALA A 102 -12.68 -21.36 18.80
N MET A 103 -12.67 -21.27 17.47
CA MET A 103 -13.41 -22.18 16.59
C MET A 103 -12.91 -23.62 16.72
N SER A 104 -11.60 -23.82 16.75
CA SER A 104 -11.00 -25.15 16.91
C SER A 104 -11.39 -25.77 18.25
N ASN A 105 -11.37 -24.99 19.35
CA ASN A 105 -11.78 -25.46 20.67
C ASN A 105 -13.26 -25.85 20.69
N ASN A 106 -14.13 -25.08 20.04
CA ASN A 106 -15.56 -25.38 19.96
C ASN A 106 -15.81 -26.66 19.20
N LEU A 107 -15.09 -26.93 18.11
CA LEU A 107 -15.19 -28.16 17.35
C LEU A 107 -14.75 -29.36 18.17
N ASN A 108 -13.71 -29.22 18.97
CA ASN A 108 -13.21 -30.29 19.84
C ASN A 108 -14.18 -30.61 20.98
N THR A 109 -14.94 -29.63 21.47
CA THR A 109 -15.89 -29.88 22.56
C THR A 109 -17.20 -30.53 22.12
N GLU A 110 -17.50 -30.55 20.82
CA GLU A 110 -18.68 -31.22 20.28
C GLU A 110 -18.50 -32.76 20.14
N GLU A 111 -17.27 -33.22 20.26
CA GLU A 111 -16.98 -34.63 20.26
C GLU A 111 -17.20 -35.25 21.65
#